data_2275649a560abce82241f4966f7aa0db
#
_entry.id   2275649a560abce82241f4966f7aa0db
#
_cell.length_a   1.000
_cell.length_b   1.000
_cell.length_c   1.000
_cell.angle_alpha   90.00
_cell.angle_beta   90.00
_cell.angle_gamma   90.00
#
_symmetry.space_group_name_H-M   'P 1'
#
loop_
_entity.id
_entity.type
_entity.pdbx_description
1 polymer ?
#
loop_
_entity_poly.entity_id
_entity_poly.type
_entity_poly.pdbx_seq_one_letter_code
_entity_poly.pdbx_strand_id
1 'polypeptide(L)'
;LDKIYGAVINIAPAVEARLWKGAAFTGQVILPVWNNMVGQMDYVRAGVLTLSQEFGLPGGAFGRVTVGNFTNNRMGADLNLRYATPDDRWMFGVEGGVTGSSTFYEGKWQVSAWKRVSGAAEVRFRERRFNMDFNLGVHRYIYGDYGVRVDCIRHFGRTTAGLYAMYTGGEANGGFH
;
A
#
# COMPACT_ATOMS: atom_id res chain seq x y z
N LEU A 1 33.49 15.80 -15.91
CA LEU A 1 32.62 14.97 -16.76
C LEU A 1 31.36 14.65 -15.96
N ASP A 2 30.29 15.35 -16.29
CA ASP A 2 28.96 15.08 -15.68
C ASP A 2 28.52 13.69 -16.07
N LYS A 3 28.15 12.86 -15.06
CA LYS A 3 27.64 11.51 -15.30
C LYS A 3 26.27 11.63 -15.94
N ILE A 4 26.14 11.11 -17.15
CA ILE A 4 24.88 11.11 -17.92
C ILE A 4 23.85 10.13 -17.33
N TYR A 5 24.29 9.09 -16.60
CA TYR A 5 23.42 8.08 -15.99
C TYR A 5 23.80 7.78 -14.54
N GLY A 6 22.82 7.87 -13.66
CA GLY A 6 22.91 7.34 -12.30
C GLY A 6 22.23 5.96 -12.21
N ALA A 7 22.89 5.00 -11.57
CA ALA A 7 22.30 3.70 -11.30
C ALA A 7 22.65 3.22 -9.89
N VAL A 8 21.71 2.52 -9.27
CA VAL A 8 21.83 1.91 -7.94
C VAL A 8 21.37 0.46 -8.04
N ILE A 9 22.18 -0.46 -7.58
CA ILE A 9 21.84 -1.88 -7.49
C ILE A 9 21.77 -2.26 -6.00
N ASN A 10 20.60 -2.71 -5.57
CA ASN A 10 20.37 -3.18 -4.21
C ASN A 10 19.94 -4.65 -4.23
N ILE A 11 20.33 -5.42 -3.20
CA ILE A 11 19.73 -6.71 -2.86
C ILE A 11 18.84 -6.47 -1.64
N ALA A 12 17.61 -6.97 -1.69
CA ALA A 12 16.63 -6.77 -0.65
C ALA A 12 16.02 -8.11 -0.18
N PRO A 13 16.76 -8.94 0.57
CA PRO A 13 16.20 -10.15 1.14
C PRO A 13 15.05 -9.83 2.07
N ALA A 14 13.97 -10.60 1.95
CA ALA A 14 12.78 -10.47 2.78
C ALA A 14 12.44 -11.81 3.44
N VAL A 15 11.95 -11.74 4.68
CA VAL A 15 11.46 -12.87 5.46
C VAL A 15 10.05 -12.55 5.91
N GLU A 16 9.14 -13.50 5.72
CA GLU A 16 7.80 -13.47 6.29
C GLU A 16 7.63 -14.65 7.23
N ALA A 17 7.21 -14.39 8.46
CA ALA A 17 6.98 -15.39 9.49
C ALA A 17 5.58 -15.26 10.07
N ARG A 18 4.83 -16.37 10.13
CA ARG A 18 3.57 -16.46 10.87
C ARG A 18 3.90 -16.78 12.31
N LEU A 19 3.49 -15.91 13.24
CA LEU A 19 3.82 -16.02 14.64
C LEU A 19 2.76 -16.80 15.43
N TRP A 20 1.50 -16.44 15.23
CA TRP A 20 0.30 -17.12 15.77
C TRP A 20 -0.88 -16.88 14.83
N LYS A 21 -2.07 -17.34 15.21
CA LYS A 21 -3.26 -17.23 14.37
C LYS A 21 -3.59 -15.76 14.05
N GLY A 22 -3.53 -15.42 12.78
CA GLY A 22 -3.75 -14.07 12.25
C GLY A 22 -2.56 -13.11 12.38
N ALA A 23 -1.47 -13.48 13.07
CA ALA A 23 -0.30 -12.63 13.19
C ALA A 23 0.80 -13.01 12.19
N ALA A 24 1.33 -12.01 11.51
CA ALA A 24 2.46 -12.15 10.60
C ALA A 24 3.49 -11.05 10.84
N PHE A 25 4.75 -11.45 10.81
CA PHE A 25 5.89 -10.55 10.81
C PHE A 25 6.50 -10.53 9.41
N THR A 26 6.80 -9.35 8.90
CA THR A 26 7.53 -9.16 7.64
C THR A 26 8.77 -8.34 7.92
N GLY A 27 9.93 -8.90 7.58
CA GLY A 27 11.23 -8.23 7.68
C GLY A 27 11.93 -8.17 6.34
N GLN A 28 12.44 -7.01 5.95
CA GLN A 28 13.25 -6.82 4.75
C GLN A 28 14.42 -5.90 5.08
N VAL A 29 15.61 -6.29 4.60
CA VAL A 29 16.83 -5.50 4.70
C VAL A 29 17.28 -5.13 3.30
N ILE A 30 17.63 -3.87 3.08
CA ILE A 30 18.16 -3.40 1.80
C ILE A 30 19.68 -3.28 1.93
N LEU A 31 20.38 -4.02 1.10
CA LEU A 31 21.84 -4.07 1.01
C LEU A 31 22.27 -3.38 -0.28
N PRO A 32 22.94 -2.23 -0.23
CA PRO A 32 23.49 -1.61 -1.44
C PRO A 32 24.67 -2.46 -1.94
N VAL A 33 24.62 -2.89 -3.20
CA VAL A 33 25.69 -3.67 -3.85
C VAL A 33 26.53 -2.78 -4.72
N TRP A 34 25.92 -1.86 -5.42
CA TRP A 34 26.60 -0.92 -6.30
C TRP A 34 25.82 0.36 -6.45
N ASN A 35 26.52 1.49 -6.33
CA ASN A 35 25.93 2.81 -6.47
C ASN A 35 26.95 3.76 -7.13
N ASN A 36 26.58 4.36 -8.24
CA ASN A 36 27.40 5.38 -8.89
C ASN A 36 26.86 6.80 -8.64
N MET A 37 25.80 6.95 -7.86
CA MET A 37 25.24 8.23 -7.44
C MET A 37 25.92 8.68 -6.14
N VAL A 38 26.62 9.80 -6.17
CA VAL A 38 27.41 10.27 -5.04
C VAL A 38 26.54 10.54 -3.81
N GLY A 39 26.88 9.89 -2.68
CA GLY A 39 26.35 10.22 -1.34
C GLY A 39 24.93 9.80 -1.03
N GLN A 40 24.25 9.03 -1.90
CA GLN A 40 22.89 8.63 -1.65
C GLN A 40 22.74 7.10 -1.56
N MET A 41 22.19 6.64 -0.42
CA MET A 41 21.73 5.26 -0.22
C MET A 41 22.83 4.16 -0.21
N ASP A 42 24.06 4.48 0.13
CA ASP A 42 25.19 3.55 0.24
C ASP A 42 25.30 2.84 1.60
N TYR A 43 24.20 2.69 2.31
CA TYR A 43 24.19 2.06 3.62
C TYR A 43 23.11 0.98 3.71
N VAL A 44 23.37 -0.01 4.55
CA VAL A 44 22.43 -1.06 4.90
C VAL A 44 21.28 -0.43 5.69
N ARG A 45 20.06 -0.69 5.26
CA ARG A 45 18.86 -0.11 5.90
C ARG A 45 17.70 -1.09 5.96
N ALA A 46 16.82 -0.90 6.93
CA ALA A 46 15.55 -1.62 6.97
C ALA A 46 14.67 -1.16 5.79
N GLY A 47 14.22 -2.09 4.97
CA GLY A 47 13.22 -1.85 3.92
C GLY A 47 11.82 -1.87 4.52
N VAL A 48 11.37 -3.03 4.96
CA VAL A 48 10.11 -3.25 5.66
C VAL A 48 10.39 -3.95 6.98
N LEU A 49 9.73 -3.52 8.05
CA LEU A 49 9.79 -4.20 9.33
C LEU A 49 8.43 -4.03 10.01
N THR A 50 7.50 -4.94 9.74
CA THR A 50 6.11 -4.81 10.17
C THR A 50 5.61 -6.03 10.91
N LEU A 51 4.75 -5.78 11.88
CA LEU A 51 3.93 -6.77 12.55
C LEU A 51 2.47 -6.49 12.22
N SER A 52 1.77 -7.48 11.68
CA SER A 52 0.35 -7.40 11.35
C SER A 52 -0.46 -8.42 12.15
N GLN A 53 -1.69 -8.05 12.52
CA GLN A 53 -2.67 -8.92 13.14
C GLN A 53 -3.98 -8.85 12.35
N GLU A 54 -4.43 -10.00 11.91
CA GLU A 54 -5.74 -10.20 11.26
C GLU A 54 -6.76 -10.67 12.28
N PHE A 55 -8.00 -10.21 12.14
CA PHE A 55 -9.11 -10.56 13.01
C PHE A 55 -10.44 -10.57 12.25
N GLY A 56 -11.31 -11.50 12.61
CA GLY A 56 -12.68 -11.53 12.12
C GLY A 56 -13.58 -10.67 13.02
N LEU A 57 -14.52 -9.98 12.38
CA LEU A 57 -15.54 -9.17 13.03
C LEU A 57 -16.92 -9.83 12.85
N PRO A 58 -17.89 -9.51 13.73
CA PRO A 58 -19.28 -9.98 13.54
C PRO A 58 -19.84 -9.57 12.18
N GLY A 59 -20.71 -10.41 11.60
CA GLY A 59 -21.32 -10.14 10.30
C GLY A 59 -20.45 -10.51 9.09
N GLY A 60 -19.30 -11.19 9.29
CA GLY A 60 -18.43 -11.59 8.18
C GLY A 60 -17.45 -10.50 7.73
N ALA A 61 -17.34 -9.44 8.48
CA ALA A 61 -16.29 -8.43 8.25
C ALA A 61 -14.93 -8.95 8.72
N PHE A 62 -13.90 -8.42 8.11
CA PHE A 62 -12.51 -8.78 8.34
C PHE A 62 -11.68 -7.53 8.57
N GLY A 63 -10.77 -7.58 9.53
CA GLY A 63 -9.87 -6.49 9.84
C GLY A 63 -8.41 -6.93 9.91
N ARG A 64 -7.52 -5.99 9.60
CA ARG A 64 -6.07 -6.12 9.77
C ARG A 64 -5.51 -4.83 10.35
N VAL A 65 -4.75 -4.95 11.41
CA VAL A 65 -3.90 -3.87 11.93
C VAL A 65 -2.46 -4.21 11.60
N THR A 66 -1.71 -3.23 11.12
CA THR A 66 -0.28 -3.37 10.83
C THR A 66 0.48 -2.23 11.51
N VAL A 67 1.55 -2.55 12.20
CA VAL A 67 2.42 -1.55 12.87
C VAL A 67 3.86 -1.83 12.48
N GLY A 68 4.64 -0.79 12.27
CA GLY A 68 6.05 -0.94 12.01
C GLY A 68 6.62 0.06 11.02
N ASN A 69 7.77 -0.31 10.45
CA ASN A 69 8.43 0.44 9.39
C ASN A 69 7.94 -0.06 8.03
N PHE A 70 7.27 0.82 7.32
CA PHE A 70 6.79 0.59 5.96
C PHE A 70 7.86 0.98 4.93
N THR A 71 7.61 0.70 3.67
CA THR A 71 8.41 1.20 2.55
C THR A 71 8.51 2.73 2.55
N ASN A 72 9.44 3.29 1.80
CA ASN A 72 9.64 4.74 1.65
C ASN A 72 9.98 5.48 2.96
N ASN A 73 10.76 4.84 3.84
CA ASN A 73 11.24 5.43 5.09
C ASN A 73 10.11 5.98 5.97
N ARG A 74 9.10 5.16 6.23
CA ARG A 74 7.93 5.51 7.01
C ARG A 74 7.67 4.52 8.11
N MET A 75 7.44 5.01 9.32
CA MET A 75 7.02 4.22 10.47
C MET A 75 5.66 4.67 10.98
N GLY A 76 4.81 3.73 11.36
CA GLY A 76 3.48 4.06 11.82
C GLY A 76 2.60 2.86 12.07
N ALA A 77 1.29 3.10 12.03
CA ALA A 77 0.24 2.11 12.13
C ALA A 77 -0.78 2.30 11.02
N ASP A 78 -1.33 1.19 10.55
CA ASP A 78 -2.36 1.10 9.54
C ASP A 78 -3.48 0.16 9.99
N LEU A 79 -4.71 0.51 9.71
CA LEU A 79 -5.91 -0.29 9.90
C LEU A 79 -6.62 -0.48 8.57
N ASN A 80 -6.87 -1.71 8.19
CA ASN A 80 -7.66 -2.07 7.01
C ASN A 80 -8.87 -2.90 7.44
N LEU A 81 -10.05 -2.47 7.05
CA LEU A 81 -11.32 -3.15 7.32
C LEU A 81 -12.00 -3.49 6.00
N ARG A 82 -12.51 -4.70 5.87
CA ARG A 82 -13.23 -5.17 4.69
C ARG A 82 -14.48 -5.93 5.08
N TYR A 83 -15.52 -5.73 4.31
CA TYR A 83 -16.76 -6.46 4.41
C TYR A 83 -17.26 -6.84 3.02
N ALA A 84 -17.62 -8.08 2.82
CA ALA A 84 -18.30 -8.55 1.61
C ALA A 84 -19.69 -9.04 1.99
N THR A 85 -20.71 -8.71 1.17
CA THR A 85 -22.06 -9.23 1.36
C THR A 85 -22.07 -10.74 1.10
N PRO A 86 -22.98 -11.51 1.74
CA PRO A 86 -23.05 -12.97 1.57
C PRO A 86 -23.29 -13.42 0.12
N ASP A 87 -23.83 -12.56 -0.71
CA ASP A 87 -24.06 -12.81 -2.14
C ASP A 87 -22.86 -12.39 -3.01
N ASP A 88 -21.76 -11.93 -2.41
CA ASP A 88 -20.53 -11.47 -3.11
C ASP A 88 -20.76 -10.34 -4.14
N ARG A 89 -21.90 -9.65 -4.07
CA ARG A 89 -22.19 -8.55 -5.00
C ARG A 89 -21.57 -7.24 -4.58
N TRP A 90 -21.51 -6.99 -3.29
CA TRP A 90 -20.95 -5.77 -2.72
C TRP A 90 -19.74 -6.07 -1.84
N MET A 91 -18.70 -5.31 -2.02
CA MET A 91 -17.57 -5.29 -1.11
C MET A 91 -17.29 -3.84 -0.69
N PHE A 92 -17.12 -3.65 0.60
CA PHE A 92 -16.77 -2.37 1.22
C PHE A 92 -15.38 -2.50 1.85
N GLY A 93 -14.53 -1.52 1.61
CA GLY A 93 -13.20 -1.42 2.20
C GLY A 93 -13.00 -0.05 2.82
N VAL A 94 -12.41 -0.03 4.00
CA VAL A 94 -11.95 1.21 4.65
C VAL A 94 -10.53 0.98 5.14
N GLU A 95 -9.67 1.90 4.83
CA GLU A 95 -8.28 1.90 5.24
C GLU A 95 -7.92 3.23 5.88
N GLY A 96 -7.15 3.20 6.96
CA GLY A 96 -6.68 4.40 7.62
C GLY A 96 -5.33 4.17 8.29
N GLY A 97 -4.41 5.11 8.12
CA GLY A 97 -3.08 5.01 8.67
C GLY A 97 -2.54 6.33 9.20
N VAL A 98 -1.68 6.21 10.20
CA VAL A 98 -0.91 7.31 10.75
C VAL A 98 0.57 6.98 10.67
N THR A 99 1.35 7.86 10.09
CA THR A 99 2.78 7.60 9.88
C THR A 99 3.63 8.84 10.14
N GLY A 100 4.89 8.59 10.44
CA GLY A 100 5.98 9.56 10.49
C GLY A 100 7.12 9.15 9.58
N SER A 101 8.12 10.01 9.40
CA SER A 101 9.35 9.64 8.71
C SER A 101 10.19 8.71 9.58
N SER A 102 10.83 7.75 8.95
CA SER A 102 11.71 6.78 9.57
C SER A 102 12.97 6.68 8.73
N THR A 103 14.11 7.09 9.28
CA THR A 103 15.39 7.10 8.57
C THR A 103 16.41 6.32 9.38
N PHE A 104 17.07 5.37 8.73
CA PHE A 104 18.17 4.63 9.31
C PHE A 104 19.46 5.10 8.62
N TYR A 105 20.33 5.76 9.37
CA TYR A 105 21.58 6.32 8.86
C TYR A 105 22.71 6.15 9.90
N GLU A 106 23.87 5.69 9.48
CA GLU A 106 25.04 5.46 10.33
C GLU A 106 24.76 4.68 11.62
N GLY A 107 23.95 3.64 11.50
CA GLY A 107 23.57 2.78 12.65
C GLY A 107 22.57 3.41 13.62
N LYS A 108 22.06 4.61 13.33
CA LYS A 108 21.05 5.29 14.14
C LYS A 108 19.70 5.27 13.44
N TRP A 109 18.67 4.87 14.18
CA TRP A 109 17.30 4.91 13.70
C TRP A 109 16.62 6.18 14.22
N GLN A 110 16.26 7.08 13.30
CA GLN A 110 15.57 8.32 13.60
C GLN A 110 14.12 8.22 13.15
N VAL A 111 13.19 8.42 14.07
CA VAL A 111 11.74 8.36 13.80
C VAL A 111 11.12 9.70 14.21
N SER A 112 10.37 10.31 13.29
CA SER A 112 9.60 11.51 13.59
C SER A 112 8.24 11.17 14.20
N ALA A 113 7.58 12.14 14.83
CA ALA A 113 6.22 12.00 15.30
C ALA A 113 5.26 11.59 14.16
N TRP A 114 4.29 10.72 14.46
CA TRP A 114 3.29 10.23 13.51
C TRP A 114 2.20 11.29 13.27
N LYS A 115 2.46 12.21 12.39
CA LYS A 115 1.57 13.35 12.08
C LYS A 115 0.92 13.26 10.71
N ARG A 116 1.33 12.30 9.87
CA ARG A 116 0.78 12.16 8.52
C ARG A 116 -0.31 11.11 8.53
N VAL A 117 -1.52 11.54 8.22
CA VAL A 117 -2.72 10.70 8.17
C VAL A 117 -3.05 10.43 6.72
N SER A 118 -3.20 9.15 6.38
CA SER A 118 -3.74 8.69 5.10
C SER A 118 -5.01 7.87 5.34
N GLY A 119 -5.85 7.75 4.34
CA GLY A 119 -7.02 6.91 4.43
C GLY A 119 -7.65 6.67 3.06
N ALA A 120 -8.40 5.59 2.94
CA ALA A 120 -9.16 5.26 1.76
C ALA A 120 -10.50 4.63 2.16
N ALA A 121 -11.52 4.86 1.35
CA ALA A 121 -12.77 4.12 1.40
C ALA A 121 -13.11 3.66 -0.01
N GLU A 122 -13.43 2.38 -0.14
CA GLU A 122 -13.66 1.73 -1.43
C GLU A 122 -14.98 0.97 -1.39
N VAL A 123 -15.71 1.02 -2.47
CA VAL A 123 -16.92 0.22 -2.71
C VAL A 123 -16.77 -0.49 -4.05
N ARG A 124 -16.93 -1.80 -4.05
CA ARG A 124 -16.98 -2.61 -5.25
C ARG A 124 -18.39 -3.22 -5.40
N PHE A 125 -18.96 -3.07 -6.58
CA PHE A 125 -20.19 -3.73 -7.00
C PHE A 125 -19.92 -4.67 -8.15
N ARG A 126 -20.33 -5.93 -8.02
CA ARG A 126 -20.23 -6.97 -9.04
C ARG A 126 -21.56 -7.22 -9.72
N GLU A 127 -21.64 -6.88 -11.01
CA GLU A 127 -22.74 -7.21 -11.88
C GLU A 127 -22.49 -8.57 -12.57
N ARG A 128 -23.19 -9.60 -12.10
CA ARG A 128 -22.97 -11.00 -12.53
C ARG A 128 -23.43 -11.27 -13.95
N ARG A 129 -24.50 -10.59 -14.41
CA ARG A 129 -25.09 -10.83 -15.74
C ARG A 129 -24.11 -10.50 -16.87
N PHE A 130 -23.36 -9.44 -16.70
CA PHE A 130 -22.39 -8.96 -17.69
C PHE A 130 -20.95 -9.27 -17.31
N ASN A 131 -20.76 -9.93 -16.16
CA ASN A 131 -19.46 -10.23 -15.58
C ASN A 131 -18.57 -8.98 -15.45
N MET A 132 -19.14 -7.94 -14.85
CA MET A 132 -18.52 -6.62 -14.68
C MET A 132 -18.35 -6.28 -13.20
N ASP A 133 -17.21 -5.69 -12.88
CA ASP A 133 -16.94 -5.08 -11.58
C ASP A 133 -16.88 -3.56 -11.73
N PHE A 134 -17.59 -2.86 -10.85
CA PHE A 134 -17.53 -1.40 -10.72
C PHE A 134 -16.89 -1.09 -9.37
N ASN A 135 -15.79 -0.34 -9.38
CA ASN A 135 -15.12 0.08 -8.16
C ASN A 135 -15.18 1.61 -8.07
N LEU A 136 -15.51 2.09 -6.88
CA LEU A 136 -15.42 3.50 -6.52
C LEU A 136 -14.54 3.61 -5.29
N GLY A 137 -13.47 4.39 -5.37
CA GLY A 137 -12.57 4.66 -4.27
C GLY A 137 -12.40 6.16 -4.02
N VAL A 138 -12.39 6.55 -2.75
CA VAL A 138 -11.98 7.87 -2.31
C VAL A 138 -10.76 7.74 -1.43
N HIS A 139 -9.74 8.55 -1.67
CA HIS A 139 -8.44 8.44 -1.03
C HIS A 139 -8.03 9.80 -0.46
N ARG A 140 -7.49 9.77 0.74
CA ARG A 140 -6.71 10.86 1.30
C ARG A 140 -5.26 10.42 1.35
N TYR A 141 -4.45 11.08 0.54
CA TYR A 141 -3.02 10.76 0.47
C TYR A 141 -2.25 11.38 1.63
N ILE A 142 -1.07 10.88 1.84
CA ILE A 142 -0.16 11.21 2.94
C ILE A 142 0.19 12.71 3.02
N TYR A 143 0.20 13.40 1.89
CA TYR A 143 0.50 14.82 1.79
C TYR A 143 -0.75 15.72 1.92
N GLY A 144 -1.91 15.12 2.20
CA GLY A 144 -3.15 15.82 2.45
C GLY A 144 -4.04 15.98 1.21
N ASP A 145 -3.59 15.55 0.04
CA ASP A 145 -4.36 15.56 -1.18
C ASP A 145 -5.49 14.52 -1.13
N TYR A 146 -6.59 14.85 -1.78
CA TYR A 146 -7.72 13.95 -1.94
C TYR A 146 -7.83 13.50 -3.39
N GLY A 147 -8.21 12.25 -3.57
CA GLY A 147 -8.47 11.68 -4.88
C GLY A 147 -9.73 10.82 -4.89
N VAL A 148 -10.35 10.76 -6.05
CA VAL A 148 -11.47 9.84 -6.34
C VAL A 148 -11.08 9.02 -7.54
N ARG A 149 -11.33 7.72 -7.49
CA ARG A 149 -11.08 6.77 -8.57
C ARG A 149 -12.33 5.95 -8.84
N VAL A 150 -12.65 5.79 -10.11
CA VAL A 150 -13.71 4.90 -10.59
C VAL A 150 -13.10 3.94 -11.59
N ASP A 151 -13.37 2.65 -11.41
CA ASP A 151 -12.97 1.60 -12.36
C ASP A 151 -14.22 0.84 -12.81
N CYS A 152 -14.24 0.47 -14.09
CA CYS A 152 -15.21 -0.43 -14.68
C CYS A 152 -14.45 -1.55 -15.38
N ILE A 153 -14.52 -2.76 -14.85
CA ILE A 153 -13.73 -3.91 -15.32
C ILE A 153 -14.69 -5.01 -15.81
N ARG A 154 -14.50 -5.48 -17.03
CA ARG A 154 -15.24 -6.61 -17.58
C ARG A 154 -14.34 -7.84 -17.69
N HIS A 155 -14.86 -8.98 -17.25
CA HIS A 155 -14.15 -10.25 -17.29
C HIS A 155 -14.63 -11.11 -18.47
N PHE A 156 -13.68 -11.56 -19.31
CA PHE A 156 -13.91 -12.40 -20.50
C PHE A 156 -13.16 -13.73 -20.30
N GLY A 157 -13.67 -14.61 -19.47
CA GLY A 157 -12.97 -15.86 -19.15
C GLY A 157 -11.63 -15.63 -18.49
N ARG A 158 -10.52 -15.79 -19.22
CA ARG A 158 -9.15 -15.59 -18.71
C ARG A 158 -8.60 -14.18 -18.98
N THR A 159 -9.34 -13.35 -19.67
CA THR A 159 -8.92 -11.99 -20.02
C THR A 159 -9.82 -10.97 -19.33
N THR A 160 -9.26 -9.86 -18.94
CA THR A 160 -10.01 -8.72 -18.40
C THR A 160 -9.74 -7.49 -19.27
N ALA A 161 -10.73 -6.63 -19.40
CA ALA A 161 -10.59 -5.31 -19.98
C ALA A 161 -11.28 -4.29 -19.06
N GLY A 162 -10.63 -3.19 -18.78
CA GLY A 162 -11.15 -2.19 -17.88
C GLY A 162 -10.89 -0.77 -18.35
N LEU A 163 -11.74 0.12 -17.86
CA LEU A 163 -11.59 1.57 -17.98
C LEU A 163 -11.48 2.14 -16.58
N TYR A 164 -10.67 3.14 -16.39
CA TYR A 164 -10.61 3.89 -15.16
C TYR A 164 -10.63 5.40 -15.41
N ALA A 165 -11.16 6.11 -14.44
CA ALA A 165 -11.06 7.55 -14.34
C ALA A 165 -10.62 7.91 -12.93
N MET A 166 -9.72 8.87 -12.80
CA MET A 166 -9.19 9.33 -11.52
C MET A 166 -9.09 10.86 -11.51
N TYR A 167 -9.44 11.44 -10.37
CA TYR A 167 -9.28 12.87 -10.11
C TYR A 167 -8.48 13.04 -8.83
N THR A 168 -7.36 13.75 -8.88
CA THR A 168 -6.49 13.96 -7.72
C THR A 168 -5.79 15.31 -7.84
N GLY A 169 -5.81 16.11 -6.75
CA GLY A 169 -5.05 17.37 -6.68
C GLY A 169 -5.43 18.42 -7.74
N GLY A 170 -6.65 18.37 -8.29
CA GLY A 170 -7.07 19.27 -9.36
C GLY A 170 -6.87 18.72 -10.77
N GLU A 171 -6.26 17.56 -10.92
CA GLU A 171 -5.99 16.91 -12.21
C GLU A 171 -6.87 15.69 -12.42
N ALA A 172 -7.38 15.54 -13.64
CA ALA A 172 -8.16 14.38 -14.08
C ALA A 172 -7.32 13.51 -15.03
N ASN A 173 -7.30 12.21 -14.75
CA ASN A 173 -6.64 11.21 -15.58
C ASN A 173 -7.62 10.06 -15.85
N GLY A 174 -7.47 9.43 -17.00
CA GLY A 174 -8.24 8.25 -17.38
C GLY A 174 -7.46 7.36 -18.32
N GLY A 175 -7.83 6.09 -18.36
CA GLY A 175 -7.16 5.12 -19.23
C GLY A 175 -7.89 3.78 -19.25
N PHE A 176 -7.24 2.81 -19.85
CA PHE A 176 -7.71 1.43 -19.95
C PHE A 176 -6.61 0.46 -19.48
N HIS A 177 -7.02 -0.72 -19.03
CA HIS A 177 -6.13 -1.82 -18.64
C HIS A 177 -6.75 -3.19 -18.96
#